data_886220633bfa77cd389f78447c422bce
#
_entry.id   886220633bfa77cd389f78447c422bce
#
_cell.length_a   1.000
_cell.length_b   1.000
_cell.length_c   1.000
_cell.angle_alpha   90.00
_cell.angle_beta   90.00
_cell.angle_gamma   90.00
#
_symmetry.space_group_name_H-M   'P 1'
#
loop_
_entity.id
_entity.type
_entity.pdbx_description
1 polymer ?
#
loop_
_entity_poly.entity_id
_entity_poly.type
_entity_poly.pdbx_seq_one_letter_code
_entity_poly.pdbx_strand_id
1 'polypeptide(L)'
;MSAADIVRSFEGCRLTAYRDVRGIWTIGWGHTKGVYPGMTCTQAQADKWLEEDLEEAHRDLLTCSAGPFAPGAEDALISFVFNLGIGRYRGSTLRQHVNAQDWAAVKTELLKWDHSGGQVIAGLLRRRQAEADLIGLA
;
A
#
# COMPACT_ATOMS: atom_id res chain seq x y z
N MET A 1 3.57 2.56 -14.28
CA MET A 1 3.97 2.70 -12.87
C MET A 1 3.62 1.42 -12.13
N SER A 2 4.54 0.89 -11.33
CA SER A 2 4.35 -0.33 -10.55
C SER A 2 4.00 0.01 -9.10
N ALA A 3 3.60 -1.02 -8.31
CA ALA A 3 3.40 -0.86 -6.87
C ALA A 3 4.66 -0.31 -6.20
N ALA A 4 5.85 -0.80 -6.58
CA ALA A 4 7.10 -0.31 -6.03
C ALA A 4 7.32 1.18 -6.31
N ASP A 5 6.96 1.65 -7.50
CA ASP A 5 7.08 3.07 -7.85
C ASP A 5 6.20 3.94 -6.97
N ILE A 6 4.96 3.51 -6.71
CA ILE A 6 4.07 4.24 -5.80
C ILE A 6 4.65 4.27 -4.39
N VAL A 7 5.08 3.13 -3.87
CA VAL A 7 5.63 3.06 -2.51
C VAL A 7 6.83 3.98 -2.38
N ARG A 8 7.78 3.95 -3.31
CA ARG A 8 8.95 4.82 -3.29
C ARG A 8 8.57 6.30 -3.32
N SER A 9 7.54 6.65 -4.09
CA SER A 9 7.10 8.04 -4.21
C SER A 9 6.52 8.60 -2.91
N PHE A 10 5.86 7.75 -2.11
CA PHE A 10 5.14 8.22 -0.92
C PHE A 10 5.84 7.88 0.40
N GLU A 11 6.57 6.77 0.50
CA GLU A 11 7.23 6.39 1.76
C GLU A 11 8.54 7.15 1.99
N GLY A 12 9.30 7.43 0.94
CA GLY A 12 10.68 7.85 1.10
C GLY A 12 11.54 6.71 1.68
N CYS A 13 12.87 6.87 1.69
CA CYS A 13 13.76 5.86 2.23
C CYS A 13 14.56 6.44 3.40
N ARG A 14 14.48 5.81 4.57
CA ARG A 14 15.27 6.18 5.74
C ARG A 14 16.12 5.02 6.20
N LEU A 15 17.40 5.24 6.34
CA LEU A 15 18.36 4.19 6.73
C LEU A 15 18.54 4.07 8.26
N THR A 16 17.83 4.91 9.02
CA THR A 16 17.76 4.83 10.47
C THR A 16 16.30 4.73 10.89
N ALA A 17 16.01 3.86 11.86
CA ALA A 17 14.65 3.63 12.33
C ALA A 17 14.02 4.92 12.85
N TYR A 18 12.74 5.10 12.53
CA TYR A 18 11.93 6.24 12.98
C TYR A 18 10.51 5.76 13.29
N ARG A 19 9.76 6.57 14.04
CA ARG A 19 8.35 6.29 14.28
C ARG A 19 7.52 6.94 13.20
N ASP A 20 6.60 6.16 12.60
CA ASP A 20 5.64 6.72 11.64
C ASP A 20 4.55 7.51 12.39
N VAL A 21 3.58 8.06 11.64
CA VAL A 21 2.50 8.87 12.21
C VAL A 21 1.63 8.11 13.21
N ARG A 22 1.64 6.78 13.18
CA ARG A 22 0.92 5.92 14.13
C ARG A 22 1.81 5.45 15.28
N GLY A 23 3.06 5.90 15.33
CA GLY A 23 4.01 5.51 16.36
C GLY A 23 4.69 4.16 16.13
N ILE A 24 4.57 3.58 14.93
CA ILE A 24 5.18 2.29 14.59
C ILE A 24 6.62 2.50 14.15
N TRP A 25 7.55 1.74 14.75
CA TRP A 25 8.96 1.78 14.34
C TRP A 25 9.12 1.26 12.91
N THR A 26 9.74 2.07 12.08
CA THR A 26 9.80 1.90 10.63
C THR A 26 11.21 2.19 10.13
N ILE A 27 11.65 1.51 9.08
CA ILE A 27 12.96 1.72 8.47
C ILE A 27 12.87 1.45 6.95
N GLY A 28 13.83 1.96 6.20
CA GLY A 28 13.87 1.76 4.75
C GLY A 28 12.70 2.42 4.04
N TRP A 29 12.05 1.68 3.15
CA TRP A 29 10.89 2.13 2.38
C TRP A 29 9.56 1.79 3.08
N GLY A 30 9.47 2.00 4.38
CA GLY A 30 8.26 1.67 5.11
C GLY A 30 8.24 0.27 5.72
N HIS A 31 9.40 -0.37 5.87
CA HIS A 31 9.52 -1.68 6.49
C HIS A 31 9.31 -1.57 8.01
N THR A 32 8.47 -2.46 8.58
CA THR A 32 8.12 -2.40 10.00
C THR A 32 8.46 -3.66 10.78
N LYS A 33 8.68 -4.80 10.13
CA LYS A 33 8.93 -6.06 10.81
C LYS A 33 10.28 -6.08 11.50
N GLY A 34 10.28 -6.34 12.81
CA GLY A 34 11.50 -6.47 13.59
C GLY A 34 12.27 -5.17 13.77
N VAL A 35 11.66 -4.02 13.51
CA VAL A 35 12.33 -2.71 13.62
C VAL A 35 12.29 -2.24 15.06
N TYR A 36 13.44 -1.75 15.54
CA TYR A 36 13.61 -1.29 16.91
C TYR A 36 14.31 0.08 16.94
N PRO A 37 14.20 0.83 18.05
CA PRO A 37 14.85 2.13 18.18
C PRO A 37 16.37 2.03 17.97
N GLY A 38 16.93 2.95 17.17
CA GLY A 38 18.37 2.98 16.89
C GLY A 38 18.84 2.04 15.79
N MET A 39 17.94 1.20 15.24
CA MET A 39 18.28 0.30 14.14
C MET A 39 18.71 1.09 12.91
N THR A 40 19.73 0.60 12.22
CA THR A 40 20.19 1.16 10.95
C THR A 40 20.26 0.07 9.89
N CYS A 41 20.22 0.46 8.63
CA CYS A 41 20.37 -0.47 7.51
C CYS A 41 21.11 0.20 6.36
N THR A 42 21.52 -0.61 5.39
CA THR A 42 22.08 -0.12 4.12
C THR A 42 20.96 0.13 3.11
N GLN A 43 21.26 0.87 2.05
CA GLN A 43 20.33 1.06 0.94
C GLN A 43 19.95 -0.28 0.31
N ALA A 44 20.91 -1.18 0.11
CA ALA A 44 20.65 -2.50 -0.45
C ALA A 44 19.68 -3.30 0.43
N GLN A 45 19.81 -3.22 1.75
CA GLN A 45 18.89 -3.90 2.68
C GLN A 45 17.49 -3.28 2.61
N ALA A 46 17.41 -1.95 2.54
CA ALA A 46 16.11 -1.26 2.40
C ALA A 46 15.39 -1.69 1.12
N ASP A 47 16.11 -1.77 0.01
CA ASP A 47 15.56 -2.19 -1.29
C ASP A 47 15.09 -3.65 -1.25
N LYS A 48 15.85 -4.51 -0.59
CA LYS A 48 15.48 -5.92 -0.44
C LYS A 48 14.21 -6.09 0.40
N TRP A 49 14.11 -5.38 1.51
CA TRP A 49 12.90 -5.39 2.34
C TRP A 49 11.67 -4.92 1.56
N LEU A 50 11.83 -3.87 0.73
CA LEU A 50 10.72 -3.41 -0.10
C LEU A 50 10.23 -4.52 -1.03
N GLU A 51 11.14 -5.21 -1.70
CA GLU A 51 10.80 -6.32 -2.58
C GLU A 51 10.06 -7.42 -1.82
N GLU A 52 10.59 -7.84 -0.67
CA GLU A 52 9.98 -8.88 0.16
C GLU A 52 8.60 -8.46 0.69
N ASP A 53 8.46 -7.22 1.16
CA ASP A 53 7.21 -6.70 1.71
C ASP A 53 6.14 -6.58 0.62
N LEU A 54 6.52 -6.19 -0.60
CA LEU A 54 5.58 -6.14 -1.72
C LEU A 54 5.15 -7.53 -2.18
N GLU A 55 6.05 -8.50 -2.17
CA GLU A 55 5.70 -9.90 -2.46
C GLU A 55 4.71 -10.45 -1.44
N GLU A 56 4.90 -10.14 -0.16
CA GLU A 56 3.97 -10.53 0.89
C GLU A 56 2.60 -9.87 0.68
N ALA A 57 2.58 -8.57 0.41
CA ALA A 57 1.32 -7.85 0.15
C ALA A 57 0.60 -8.44 -1.06
N HIS A 58 1.32 -8.81 -2.09
CA HIS A 58 0.77 -9.44 -3.28
C HIS A 58 0.14 -10.81 -2.96
N ARG A 59 0.87 -11.66 -2.23
CA ARG A 59 0.32 -12.96 -1.81
C ARG A 59 -0.93 -12.79 -0.95
N ASP A 60 -0.90 -11.84 -0.02
CA ASP A 60 -2.05 -11.55 0.84
C ASP A 60 -3.25 -11.07 0.03
N LEU A 61 -3.03 -10.19 -0.95
CA LEU A 61 -4.09 -9.74 -1.85
C LEU A 61 -4.76 -10.92 -2.55
N LEU A 62 -3.96 -11.84 -3.06
CA LEU A 62 -4.49 -13.00 -3.81
C LEU A 62 -5.25 -13.99 -2.93
N THR A 63 -5.04 -13.98 -1.61
CA THR A 63 -5.88 -14.77 -0.68
C THR A 63 -7.29 -14.22 -0.55
N CYS A 64 -7.49 -12.95 -0.87
CA CYS A 64 -8.78 -12.26 -0.72
C CYS A 64 -9.47 -11.97 -2.06
N SER A 65 -8.71 -11.89 -3.14
CA SER A 65 -9.21 -11.48 -4.46
C SER A 65 -8.43 -12.21 -5.54
N ALA A 66 -9.13 -13.07 -6.30
CA ALA A 66 -8.48 -13.96 -7.28
C ALA A 66 -8.28 -13.33 -8.65
N GLY A 67 -8.84 -12.13 -8.89
CA GLY A 67 -8.85 -11.54 -10.22
C GLY A 67 -9.95 -12.14 -11.11
N PRO A 68 -9.96 -11.88 -12.43
CA PRO A 68 -8.95 -11.06 -13.12
C PRO A 68 -8.99 -9.60 -12.71
N PHE A 69 -7.84 -8.94 -12.79
CA PHE A 69 -7.72 -7.52 -12.44
C PHE A 69 -7.69 -6.66 -13.70
N ALA A 70 -8.35 -5.50 -13.66
CA ALA A 70 -8.21 -4.50 -14.71
C ALA A 70 -6.74 -4.07 -14.84
N PRO A 71 -6.31 -3.54 -16.01
CA PRO A 71 -4.94 -3.06 -16.18
C PRO A 71 -4.56 -2.07 -15.07
N GLY A 72 -3.42 -2.31 -14.41
CA GLY A 72 -2.91 -1.48 -13.32
C GLY A 72 -3.59 -1.70 -11.97
N ALA A 73 -4.70 -2.42 -11.90
CA ALA A 73 -5.44 -2.63 -10.66
C ALA A 73 -4.68 -3.49 -9.66
N GLU A 74 -3.98 -4.53 -10.12
CA GLU A 74 -3.20 -5.38 -9.23
C GLU A 74 -2.12 -4.58 -8.52
N ASP A 75 -1.35 -3.76 -9.25
CA ASP A 75 -0.35 -2.88 -8.66
C ASP A 75 -0.95 -1.88 -7.67
N ALA A 76 -2.07 -1.27 -8.01
CA ALA A 76 -2.77 -0.33 -7.14
C ALA A 76 -3.18 -0.99 -5.82
N LEU A 77 -3.70 -2.21 -5.88
CA LEU A 77 -4.17 -2.95 -4.71
C LEU A 77 -3.01 -3.49 -3.87
N ILE A 78 -1.90 -3.88 -4.49
CA ILE A 78 -0.67 -4.24 -3.77
C ILE A 78 -0.19 -3.03 -2.95
N SER A 79 -0.15 -1.85 -3.55
CA SER A 79 0.20 -0.62 -2.85
C SER A 79 -0.74 -0.34 -1.66
N PHE A 80 -2.03 -0.52 -1.84
CA PHE A 80 -3.03 -0.35 -0.78
C PHE A 80 -2.79 -1.33 0.37
N VAL A 81 -2.62 -2.61 0.08
CA VAL A 81 -2.38 -3.65 1.10
C VAL A 81 -1.06 -3.40 1.82
N PHE A 82 -0.01 -3.02 1.10
CA PHE A 82 1.26 -2.64 1.70
C PHE A 82 1.08 -1.48 2.70
N ASN A 83 0.32 -0.47 2.34
CA ASN A 83 0.12 0.73 3.16
C ASN A 83 -0.78 0.49 4.37
N LEU A 84 -1.90 -0.19 4.18
CA LEU A 84 -2.95 -0.29 5.19
C LEU A 84 -3.11 -1.69 5.80
N GLY A 85 -2.50 -2.69 5.22
CA GLY A 85 -2.55 -4.07 5.71
C GLY A 85 -3.69 -4.88 5.12
N ILE A 86 -3.48 -6.20 5.08
CA ILE A 86 -4.47 -7.12 4.51
C ILE A 86 -5.75 -7.19 5.35
N GLY A 87 -5.65 -7.00 6.66
CA GLY A 87 -6.84 -7.04 7.53
C GLY A 87 -7.87 -5.98 7.15
N ARG A 88 -7.43 -4.75 6.89
CA ARG A 88 -8.33 -3.68 6.45
C ARG A 88 -8.92 -3.96 5.08
N TYR A 89 -8.12 -4.46 4.15
CA TYR A 89 -8.60 -4.84 2.83
C TYR A 89 -9.64 -5.95 2.90
N ARG A 90 -9.37 -7.00 3.69
CA ARG A 90 -10.24 -8.17 3.81
C ARG A 90 -11.64 -7.79 4.25
N GLY A 91 -11.79 -6.87 5.20
CA GLY A 91 -13.08 -6.44 5.73
C GLY A 91 -13.71 -5.26 5.00
N SER A 92 -13.17 -4.82 3.87
CA SER A 92 -13.56 -3.57 3.22
C SER A 92 -14.64 -3.73 2.16
N THR A 93 -15.41 -2.66 1.93
CA THR A 93 -16.27 -2.52 0.76
C THR A 93 -15.45 -2.49 -0.52
N LEU A 94 -14.22 -1.96 -0.45
CA LEU A 94 -13.28 -2.00 -1.57
C LEU A 94 -13.10 -3.42 -2.10
N ARG A 95 -12.83 -4.38 -1.22
CA ARG A 95 -12.69 -5.79 -1.62
C ARG A 95 -13.94 -6.32 -2.30
N GLN A 96 -15.12 -5.94 -1.82
CA GLN A 96 -16.37 -6.39 -2.41
C GLN A 96 -16.49 -5.93 -3.87
N HIS A 97 -16.13 -4.68 -4.15
CA HIS A 97 -16.14 -4.16 -5.52
C HIS A 97 -15.05 -4.79 -6.40
N VAL A 98 -13.87 -5.04 -5.85
CA VAL A 98 -12.79 -5.75 -6.56
C VAL A 98 -13.27 -7.15 -6.98
N ASN A 99 -13.88 -7.88 -6.06
CA ASN A 99 -14.34 -9.25 -6.32
C ASN A 99 -15.54 -9.29 -7.27
N ALA A 100 -16.30 -8.21 -7.34
CA ALA A 100 -17.37 -8.04 -8.32
C ALA A 100 -16.85 -7.49 -9.66
N GLN A 101 -15.58 -7.17 -9.76
CA GLN A 101 -14.95 -6.57 -10.95
C GLN A 101 -15.60 -5.26 -11.38
N ASP A 102 -16.13 -4.52 -10.42
CA ASP A 102 -16.69 -3.18 -10.64
C ASP A 102 -15.58 -2.13 -10.45
N TRP A 103 -14.75 -1.98 -11.47
CA TRP A 103 -13.54 -1.15 -11.38
C TRP A 103 -13.82 0.33 -11.23
N ALA A 104 -14.93 0.83 -11.77
CA ALA A 104 -15.34 2.22 -11.53
C ALA A 104 -15.62 2.46 -10.04
N ALA A 105 -16.33 1.53 -9.39
CA ALA A 105 -16.59 1.60 -7.97
C ALA A 105 -15.29 1.43 -7.15
N VAL A 106 -14.37 0.57 -7.59
CA VAL A 106 -13.06 0.39 -6.95
C VAL A 106 -12.30 1.72 -6.90
N LYS A 107 -12.26 2.45 -8.02
CA LYS A 107 -11.57 3.77 -8.06
C LYS A 107 -12.18 4.75 -7.07
N THR A 108 -13.50 4.79 -6.98
CA THR A 108 -14.22 5.67 -6.04
C THR A 108 -13.96 5.25 -4.60
N GLU A 109 -14.02 3.96 -4.30
CA GLU A 109 -13.80 3.44 -2.94
C GLU A 109 -12.36 3.68 -2.45
N LEU A 110 -11.36 3.56 -3.32
CA LEU A 110 -9.98 3.86 -2.95
C LEU A 110 -9.84 5.26 -2.34
N LEU A 111 -10.52 6.25 -2.92
CA LEU A 111 -10.42 7.65 -2.48
C LEU A 111 -10.99 7.88 -1.07
N LYS A 112 -11.78 6.95 -0.55
CA LYS A 112 -12.32 7.06 0.82
C LYS A 112 -11.30 6.70 1.90
N TRP A 113 -10.17 6.11 1.54
CA TRP A 113 -9.13 5.68 2.47
C TRP A 113 -8.04 6.73 2.63
N ASP A 114 -8.45 7.95 2.96
CA ASP A 114 -7.58 9.13 3.08
C ASP A 114 -7.50 9.66 4.52
N HIS A 115 -8.06 8.92 5.49
CA HIS A 115 -8.14 9.35 6.88
C HIS A 115 -7.13 8.63 7.77
N SER A 116 -6.63 9.35 8.76
CA SER A 116 -5.91 8.79 9.90
C SER A 116 -6.40 9.49 11.16
N GLY A 117 -6.81 8.72 12.17
CA GLY A 117 -7.37 9.26 13.41
C GLY A 117 -8.63 10.11 13.20
N GLY A 118 -9.44 9.80 12.20
CA GLY A 118 -10.66 10.51 11.87
C GLY A 118 -10.47 11.80 11.07
N GLN A 119 -9.22 12.12 10.71
CA GLN A 119 -8.89 13.32 9.93
C GLN A 119 -8.39 12.97 8.54
N VAL A 120 -8.76 13.80 7.55
CA VAL A 120 -8.22 13.66 6.18
C VAL A 120 -6.75 14.06 6.19
N ILE A 121 -5.90 13.18 5.66
CA ILE A 121 -4.47 13.39 5.53
C ILE A 121 -4.15 13.55 4.05
N ALA A 122 -3.62 14.72 3.67
CA ALA A 122 -3.35 15.06 2.27
C ALA A 122 -2.42 14.05 1.58
N GLY A 123 -1.41 13.52 2.28
CA GLY A 123 -0.52 12.50 1.74
C GLY A 123 -1.23 11.19 1.44
N LEU A 124 -2.16 10.78 2.31
CA LEU A 124 -2.97 9.58 2.08
C LEU A 124 -3.91 9.76 0.90
N LEU A 125 -4.52 10.93 0.77
CA LEU A 125 -5.38 11.24 -0.37
C LEU A 125 -4.60 11.17 -1.68
N ARG A 126 -3.43 11.80 -1.74
CA ARG A 126 -2.58 11.76 -2.94
C ARG A 126 -2.19 10.32 -3.31
N ARG A 127 -1.89 9.50 -2.32
CA ARG A 127 -1.55 8.08 -2.55
C ARG A 127 -2.75 7.33 -3.11
N ARG A 128 -3.93 7.53 -2.54
CA ARG A 128 -5.16 6.89 -3.05
C ARG A 128 -5.48 7.34 -4.47
N GLN A 129 -5.26 8.60 -4.79
CA GLN A 129 -5.44 9.11 -6.14
C GLN A 129 -4.46 8.46 -7.12
N ALA A 130 -3.19 8.33 -6.72
CA ALA A 130 -2.18 7.66 -7.55
C ALA A 130 -2.54 6.19 -7.80
N GLU A 131 -3.04 5.49 -6.78
CA GLU A 131 -3.51 4.11 -6.93
C GLU A 131 -4.73 4.03 -7.86
N ALA A 132 -5.70 4.90 -7.66
CA ALA A 132 -6.91 4.94 -8.51
C ALA A 132 -6.55 5.25 -9.97
N ASP A 133 -5.62 6.16 -10.19
CA ASP A 133 -5.19 6.56 -11.54
C ASP A 133 -4.48 5.42 -12.29
N LEU A 134 -3.89 4.45 -11.59
CA LEU A 134 -3.30 3.26 -12.22
C LEU A 134 -4.33 2.35 -12.86
N ILE A 135 -5.57 2.36 -12.37
CA ILE A 135 -6.60 1.42 -12.82
C ILE A 135 -7.14 1.89 -14.16
N GLY A 136 -6.82 1.11 -15.21
CA GLY A 136 -7.36 1.37 -16.55
C GLY A 136 -8.79 0.87 -16.67
N LEU A 137 -9.68 1.74 -17.15
CA LEU A 137 -11.02 1.35 -17.54
C LEU A 137 -11.03 1.19 -19.04
N ALA A 138 -11.38 -0.02 -19.50
CA ALA A 138 -11.47 -0.31 -20.92
C ALA A 138 -12.61 0.47 -21.57
#